data_3d5cb4be24bcaefa6bd6fc712424568c
#
_entry.id   3d5cb4be24bcaefa6bd6fc712424568c
#
_cell.length_a   1.000
_cell.length_b   1.000
_cell.length_c   1.000
_cell.angle_alpha   90.00
_cell.angle_beta   90.00
_cell.angle_gamma   90.00
#
_symmetry.space_group_name_H-M   'P 1'
#
loop_
_entity.id
_entity.type
_entity.pdbx_description
1 polymer ?
#
loop_
_entity_poly.entity_id
_entity_poly.type
_entity_poly.pdbx_seq_one_letter_code
_entity_poly.pdbx_strand_id
1 'polypeptide(L)'
;MSVDLTLAPKRKRPAGEACCEALVHPDVSTAKADRIAALGKALSDPVRVRLVDVLRKAPGQVCVCELQPLFDISQPTLSHHLKKLREAGIVGVERRGLWAYYHVLPGATKELELWLS
;
A
#
# COMPACT_ATOMS: atom_id res chain seq x y z
N MET A 1 8.95 -13.36 3.77
CA MET A 1 8.20 -14.37 4.53
C MET A 1 7.34 -15.15 3.56
N SER A 2 7.59 -16.45 3.43
CA SER A 2 6.77 -17.28 2.55
C SER A 2 5.54 -17.77 3.32
N VAL A 3 4.39 -17.66 2.68
CA VAL A 3 3.14 -18.21 3.22
C VAL A 3 2.95 -19.60 2.61
N ASP A 4 2.89 -20.60 3.45
CA ASP A 4 2.62 -21.96 2.99
C ASP A 4 1.12 -22.19 2.96
N LEU A 5 0.54 -22.09 1.77
CA LEU A 5 -0.89 -22.28 1.55
C LEU A 5 -1.33 -23.73 1.66
N THR A 6 -0.40 -24.69 1.69
CA THR A 6 -0.73 -26.11 1.79
C THR A 6 -1.04 -26.54 3.20
N LEU A 7 -0.69 -25.76 4.19
CA LEU A 7 -0.88 -26.08 5.60
C LEU A 7 -2.24 -25.67 6.17
N ALA A 8 -3.09 -25.00 5.39
CA ALA A 8 -4.45 -24.70 5.83
C ALA A 8 -5.22 -26.02 6.01
N PRO A 9 -5.65 -26.38 7.22
CA PRO A 9 -6.39 -27.61 7.41
C PRO A 9 -7.72 -27.58 6.68
N LYS A 10 -8.01 -28.61 5.95
CA LYS A 10 -9.34 -28.76 5.37
C LYS A 10 -10.36 -28.95 6.50
N ARG A 11 -11.49 -28.26 6.42
CA ARG A 11 -12.57 -28.48 7.36
C ARG A 11 -13.03 -29.94 7.27
N LYS A 12 -13.03 -30.61 8.40
CA LYS A 12 -13.65 -31.90 8.52
C LYS A 12 -15.15 -31.72 8.63
N ARG A 13 -15.91 -32.46 7.84
CA ARG A 13 -17.37 -32.44 7.87
C ARG A 13 -17.92 -33.78 8.27
N PRO A 14 -18.95 -33.81 9.09
CA PRO A 14 -19.64 -35.06 9.39
C PRO A 14 -20.23 -35.69 8.12
N ALA A 15 -20.28 -36.98 8.09
CA ALA A 15 -20.89 -37.71 6.99
C ALA A 15 -22.39 -37.32 6.88
N GLY A 16 -22.87 -37.03 5.67
CA GLY A 16 -24.23 -36.65 5.40
C GLY A 16 -24.51 -35.18 5.35
N GLU A 17 -23.53 -34.30 5.70
CA GLU A 17 -23.66 -32.85 5.52
C GLU A 17 -23.35 -32.48 4.07
N ALA A 18 -23.91 -31.32 3.65
CA ALA A 18 -23.61 -30.72 2.37
C ALA A 18 -22.10 -30.49 2.24
N CYS A 19 -21.54 -30.74 1.07
CA CYS A 19 -20.13 -30.60 0.79
C CYS A 19 -19.61 -29.14 1.00
N CYS A 20 -20.49 -28.14 0.83
CA CYS A 20 -20.14 -26.74 0.90
C CYS A 20 -21.13 -25.97 1.80
N GLU A 21 -20.61 -25.39 2.88
CA GLU A 21 -21.36 -24.38 3.60
C GLU A 21 -21.30 -23.07 2.81
N ALA A 22 -22.41 -22.34 2.82
CA ALA A 22 -22.43 -21.01 2.24
C ALA A 22 -21.54 -20.08 3.08
N LEU A 23 -20.50 -19.52 2.45
CA LEU A 23 -19.72 -18.48 3.04
C LEU A 23 -20.44 -17.15 2.94
N VAL A 24 -20.09 -16.22 3.81
CA VAL A 24 -20.57 -14.83 3.72
C VAL A 24 -20.04 -14.22 2.42
N HIS A 25 -20.89 -13.53 1.69
CA HIS A 25 -20.45 -12.78 0.51
C HIS A 25 -19.48 -11.67 0.90
N PRO A 26 -18.53 -11.33 0.03
CA PRO A 26 -17.65 -10.21 0.31
C PRO A 26 -18.43 -8.91 0.48
N ASP A 27 -18.14 -8.16 1.55
CA ASP A 27 -18.74 -6.85 1.79
C ASP A 27 -18.09 -5.77 0.92
N VAL A 28 -16.89 -6.04 0.44
CA VAL A 28 -16.13 -5.10 -0.38
C VAL A 28 -16.66 -5.11 -1.80
N SER A 29 -17.09 -3.94 -2.29
CA SER A 29 -17.48 -3.78 -3.69
C SER A 29 -16.28 -3.99 -4.62
N THR A 30 -16.56 -4.27 -5.89
CA THR A 30 -15.50 -4.41 -6.91
C THR A 30 -14.65 -3.15 -6.98
N ALA A 31 -15.27 -1.96 -6.94
CA ALA A 31 -14.55 -0.70 -6.99
C ALA A 31 -13.64 -0.51 -5.77
N LYS A 32 -14.12 -0.85 -4.58
CA LYS A 32 -13.32 -0.76 -3.36
C LYS A 32 -12.18 -1.77 -3.38
N ALA A 33 -12.43 -2.97 -3.85
CA ALA A 33 -11.40 -4.00 -4.00
C ALA A 33 -10.29 -3.54 -4.95
N ASP A 34 -10.65 -2.89 -6.06
CA ASP A 34 -9.68 -2.34 -7.00
C ASP A 34 -8.80 -1.26 -6.35
N ARG A 35 -9.42 -0.38 -5.56
CA ARG A 35 -8.66 0.66 -4.84
C ARG A 35 -7.69 0.06 -3.83
N ILE A 36 -8.15 -0.88 -3.03
CA ILE A 36 -7.30 -1.56 -2.04
C ILE A 36 -6.17 -2.32 -2.73
N ALA A 37 -6.46 -3.00 -3.81
CA ALA A 37 -5.44 -3.71 -4.61
C ALA A 37 -4.39 -2.75 -5.17
N ALA A 38 -4.79 -1.58 -5.64
CA ALA A 38 -3.87 -0.54 -6.12
C ALA A 38 -2.95 -0.05 -4.99
N LEU A 39 -3.49 0.15 -3.78
CA LEU A 39 -2.71 0.51 -2.60
C LEU A 39 -1.69 -0.59 -2.27
N GLY A 40 -2.13 -1.83 -2.25
CA GLY A 40 -1.25 -2.98 -2.00
C GLY A 40 -0.15 -3.10 -3.03
N LYS A 41 -0.47 -2.90 -4.30
CA LYS A 41 0.51 -2.91 -5.38
C LYS A 41 1.56 -1.82 -5.22
N ALA A 42 1.14 -0.61 -4.87
CA ALA A 42 2.06 0.50 -4.64
C ALA A 42 2.98 0.23 -3.45
N LEU A 43 2.51 -0.48 -2.43
CA LEU A 43 3.27 -0.83 -1.23
C LEU A 43 3.99 -2.18 -1.33
N SER A 44 3.98 -2.83 -2.48
CA SER A 44 4.63 -4.13 -2.65
C SER A 44 6.15 -4.05 -2.83
N ASP A 45 6.70 -2.86 -2.90
CA ASP A 45 8.14 -2.64 -3.04
C ASP A 45 8.71 -2.12 -1.72
N PRO A 46 9.82 -2.74 -1.21
CA PRO A 46 10.40 -2.33 0.08
C PRO A 46 10.86 -0.88 0.12
N VAL A 47 11.39 -0.35 -0.98
CA VAL A 47 11.81 1.06 -1.05
C VAL A 47 10.60 1.97 -0.87
N ARG A 48 9.48 1.64 -1.49
CA ARG A 48 8.25 2.43 -1.36
C ARG A 48 7.70 2.40 0.06
N VAL A 49 7.76 1.26 0.74
CA VAL A 49 7.37 1.17 2.16
C VAL A 49 8.25 2.10 3.01
N ARG A 50 9.56 2.07 2.79
CA ARG A 50 10.50 2.93 3.52
C ARG A 50 10.29 4.40 3.22
N LEU A 51 9.97 4.75 1.97
CA LEU A 51 9.63 6.14 1.60
C LEU A 51 8.39 6.63 2.37
N VAL A 52 7.35 5.84 2.39
CA VAL A 52 6.13 6.18 3.15
C VAL A 52 6.44 6.33 4.63
N ASP A 53 7.26 5.45 5.19
CA ASP A 53 7.64 5.52 6.59
C ASP A 53 8.36 6.85 6.92
N VAL A 54 9.30 7.25 6.08
CA VAL A 54 10.00 8.53 6.25
C VAL A 54 9.03 9.70 6.13
N LEU A 55 8.19 9.70 5.10
CA LEU A 55 7.27 10.81 4.84
C LEU A 55 6.21 10.97 5.93
N ARG A 56 5.67 9.86 6.45
CA ARG A 56 4.65 9.93 7.49
C ARG A 56 5.20 10.41 8.84
N LYS A 57 6.49 10.21 9.10
CA LYS A 57 7.15 10.66 10.32
C LYS A 57 7.64 12.10 10.23
N ALA A 58 7.76 12.63 9.02
CA ALA A 58 8.21 13.99 8.82
C ALA A 58 7.17 15.00 9.31
N PRO A 59 7.59 16.12 9.94
CA PRO A 59 6.66 17.10 10.48
C PRO A 59 5.98 17.96 9.42
N GLY A 60 6.29 17.77 8.15
CA GLY A 60 5.71 18.53 7.05
C GLY A 60 6.09 17.93 5.72
N GLN A 61 6.07 18.76 4.69
CA GLN A 61 6.43 18.34 3.35
C GLN A 61 7.94 18.17 3.24
N VAL A 62 8.36 17.17 2.44
CA VAL A 62 9.77 16.79 2.29
C VAL A 62 10.20 16.98 0.83
N CYS A 63 11.26 17.73 0.63
CA CYS A 63 11.87 17.87 -0.68
C CYS A 63 12.52 16.56 -1.12
N VAL A 64 12.46 16.25 -2.41
CA VAL A 64 13.14 15.08 -2.96
C VAL A 64 14.66 15.12 -2.67
N CYS A 65 15.22 16.32 -2.58
CA CYS A 65 16.63 16.50 -2.24
C CYS A 65 16.98 16.03 -0.83
N GLU A 66 16.00 16.02 0.08
CA GLU A 66 16.17 15.49 1.44
C GLU A 66 16.02 13.97 1.49
N LEU A 67 15.26 13.41 0.56
CA LEU A 67 15.04 11.96 0.47
C LEU A 67 16.22 11.25 -0.17
N GLN A 68 16.82 11.84 -1.18
CA GLN A 68 17.88 11.20 -1.97
C GLN A 68 19.02 10.62 -1.11
N PRO A 69 19.57 11.33 -0.11
CA PRO A 69 20.66 10.79 0.70
C PRO A 69 20.28 9.60 1.58
N LEU A 70 18.97 9.39 1.82
CA LEU A 70 18.49 8.32 2.69
C LEU A 70 18.36 6.98 1.97
N PHE A 71 18.45 6.99 0.64
CA PHE A 71 18.26 5.79 -0.18
C PHE A 71 19.43 5.62 -1.12
N ASP A 72 19.92 4.39 -1.20
CA ASP A 72 21.04 4.03 -2.11
C ASP A 72 20.48 3.66 -3.49
N ILE A 73 19.83 4.62 -4.12
CA ILE A 73 19.24 4.48 -5.46
C ILE A 73 19.45 5.77 -6.23
N SER A 74 19.39 5.69 -7.55
CA SER A 74 19.50 6.87 -8.40
C SER A 74 18.28 7.78 -8.27
N GLN A 75 18.44 9.06 -8.62
CA GLN A 75 17.35 10.01 -8.61
C GLN A 75 16.19 9.59 -9.53
N PRO A 76 16.42 9.10 -10.77
CA PRO A 76 15.33 8.62 -11.61
C PRO A 76 14.57 7.45 -10.98
N THR A 77 15.25 6.54 -10.31
CA THR A 77 14.61 5.42 -9.60
C THR A 77 13.77 5.91 -8.42
N LEU A 78 14.31 6.84 -7.63
CA LEU A 78 13.56 7.46 -6.53
C LEU A 78 12.30 8.16 -7.05
N SER A 79 12.43 8.95 -8.11
CA SER A 79 11.31 9.65 -8.74
C SER A 79 10.25 8.68 -9.26
N HIS A 80 10.67 7.52 -9.79
CA HIS A 80 9.76 6.48 -10.25
C HIS A 80 8.93 5.90 -9.08
N HIS A 81 9.58 5.61 -7.96
CA HIS A 81 8.88 5.12 -6.77
C HIS A 81 7.88 6.15 -6.22
N LEU A 82 8.28 7.41 -6.16
CA LEU A 82 7.41 8.50 -5.72
C LEU A 82 6.22 8.67 -6.66
N LYS A 83 6.43 8.54 -7.97
CA LYS A 83 5.35 8.58 -8.96
C LYS A 83 4.34 7.46 -8.73
N LYS A 84 4.79 6.24 -8.48
CA LYS A 84 3.90 5.09 -8.20
C LYS A 84 3.07 5.31 -6.94
N LEU A 85 3.68 5.83 -5.89
CA LEU A 85 2.98 6.18 -4.66
C LEU A 85 1.95 7.29 -4.89
N ARG A 86 2.29 8.28 -5.70
CA ARG A 86 1.39 9.38 -6.04
C ARG A 86 0.19 8.89 -6.86
N GLU A 87 0.44 8.05 -7.86
CA GLU A 87 -0.63 7.49 -8.71
C GLU A 87 -1.63 6.67 -7.89
N ALA A 88 -1.16 6.01 -6.83
CA ALA A 88 -2.02 5.25 -5.92
C ALA A 88 -2.73 6.13 -4.88
N GLY A 89 -2.42 7.42 -4.83
CA GLY A 89 -3.03 8.34 -3.87
C GLY A 89 -2.45 8.25 -2.46
N ILE A 90 -1.31 7.62 -2.27
CA ILE A 90 -0.65 7.49 -0.95
C ILE A 90 0.12 8.75 -0.61
N VAL A 91 0.76 9.37 -1.59
CA VAL A 91 1.49 10.61 -1.41
C VAL A 91 0.96 11.69 -2.35
N GLY A 92 1.06 12.93 -1.89
CA GLY A 92 0.82 14.12 -2.69
C GLY A 92 2.13 14.84 -2.97
N VAL A 93 2.13 15.68 -3.97
CA VAL A 93 3.28 16.51 -4.33
C VAL A 93 2.82 17.95 -4.50
N GLU A 94 3.63 18.87 -3.98
CA GLU A 94 3.47 20.31 -4.22
C GLU A 94 4.73 20.83 -4.85
N ARG A 95 4.58 21.51 -5.98
CA ARG A 95 5.71 22.11 -6.67
C ARG A 95 5.86 23.57 -6.28
N ARG A 96 7.08 23.94 -5.89
CA ARG A 96 7.44 25.31 -5.55
C ARG A 96 8.68 25.70 -6.36
N GLY A 97 8.47 26.40 -7.47
CA GLY A 97 9.55 26.70 -8.40
C GLY A 97 10.14 25.44 -8.99
N LEU A 98 11.43 25.23 -8.79
CA LEU A 98 12.18 24.06 -9.29
C LEU A 98 12.08 22.82 -8.36
N TRP A 99 11.47 22.97 -7.18
CA TRP A 99 11.48 21.94 -6.16
C TRP A 99 10.14 21.25 -6.04
N ALA A 100 10.18 19.94 -5.81
CA ALA A 100 9.01 19.14 -5.51
C ALA A 100 9.01 18.72 -4.04
N TYR A 101 7.92 18.95 -3.35
CA TYR A 101 7.75 18.62 -1.94
C TYR A 101 6.68 17.54 -1.80
N TYR A 102 7.01 16.47 -1.11
CA TYR A 102 6.15 15.29 -0.95
C TYR A 102 5.60 15.18 0.46
N HIS A 103 4.40 14.67 0.59
CA HIS A 103 3.74 14.42 1.87
C HIS A 103 2.80 13.24 1.75
N VAL A 104 2.51 12.57 2.86
CA VAL A 104 1.55 11.47 2.88
C VAL A 104 0.13 12.02 2.86
N LEU A 105 -0.71 11.43 2.02
CA LEU A 105 -2.15 11.72 1.99
C LEU A 105 -2.84 10.73 2.95
N PRO A 106 -3.51 11.21 4.01
CA PRO A 106 -4.06 10.32 5.03
C PRO A 106 -5.24 9.48 4.56
N GLY A 107 -5.95 9.90 3.51
CA GLY A 107 -7.16 9.22 3.06
C GLY A 107 -6.94 7.78 2.60
N ALA A 108 -5.94 7.55 1.75
CA ALA A 108 -5.66 6.22 1.23
C ALA A 108 -5.13 5.27 2.29
N THR A 109 -4.22 5.74 3.13
CA THR A 109 -3.66 4.94 4.23
C THR A 109 -4.73 4.60 5.25
N LYS A 110 -5.65 5.52 5.52
CA LYS A 110 -6.78 5.28 6.42
C LYS A 110 -7.75 4.25 5.86
N GLU A 111 -8.03 4.30 4.57
CA GLU A 111 -8.89 3.30 3.93
C GLU A 111 -8.30 1.89 4.08
N LEU A 112 -7.01 1.74 3.86
CA LEU A 112 -6.32 0.46 4.04
C LEU A 112 -6.35 0.00 5.49
N GLU A 113 -6.04 0.90 6.42
CA GLU A 113 -6.06 0.61 7.86
C GLU A 113 -7.43 0.14 8.33
N LEU A 114 -8.48 0.84 7.94
CA LEU A 114 -9.85 0.49 8.33
C LEU A 114 -10.29 -0.85 7.75
N TRP A 115 -9.90 -1.14 6.53
CA TRP A 115 -10.23 -2.42 5.92
C TRP A 115 -9.51 -3.59 6.59
N LEU A 116 -8.28 -3.38 7.02
CA LEU A 116 -7.48 -4.43 7.68
C LEU A 116 -7.84 -4.64 9.16
N SER A 117 -8.56 -3.71 9.77
CA SER A 117 -8.88 -3.77 11.19
C SER A 117 -10.05 -4.70 11.54
#